data_a307aa69eabf72c39c69f942b15a60b7
#
_entry.id   a307aa69eabf72c39c69f942b15a60b7
#
_cell.length_a   1.000
_cell.length_b   1.000
_cell.length_c   1.000
_cell.angle_alpha   90.00
_cell.angle_beta   90.00
_cell.angle_gamma   90.00
#
_symmetry.space_group_name_H-M   'P 1'
#
loop_
_entity.id
_entity.type
_entity.pdbx_description
1 polymer ?
#
loop_
_entity_poly.entity_id
_entity_poly.type
_entity_poly.pdbx_seq_one_letter_code
_entity_poly.pdbx_strand_id
1 'polypeptide(L)'
;KGRRVEGRGRMLLQSQVFSIMSGCATDAQVRKTWRSIKKYLKDPKLGGFRLGTDFKTVYMDLGRAFGFAYGDKENGAFFNHMNVMLANALYKRGFVKEGREVFDSIYKMSTSDAARIYPMIPEYFNNEGRGLYFYLTGSASWYIYTLMESRKAHIKK
;
A
#
# COMPACT_ATOMS: atom_id res chain seq x y z
N LYS A 1 -11.24 -9.85 -9.99
CA LYS A 1 -12.40 -9.79 -9.07
C LYS A 1 -11.93 -10.36 -7.74
N GLY A 2 -12.09 -9.61 -6.63
CA GLY A 2 -11.79 -10.10 -5.29
C GLY A 2 -12.66 -11.32 -4.94
N ARG A 3 -12.10 -12.27 -4.20
CA ARG A 3 -12.83 -13.43 -3.71
C ARG A 3 -13.85 -12.96 -2.64
N ARG A 4 -15.06 -13.44 -2.71
CA ARG A 4 -16.00 -13.27 -1.60
C ARG A 4 -15.74 -14.37 -0.57
N VAL A 5 -15.50 -13.98 0.67
CA VAL A 5 -15.42 -14.87 1.82
C VAL A 5 -16.57 -14.48 2.72
N GLU A 6 -17.41 -15.42 3.10
CA GLU A 6 -18.62 -15.18 3.88
C GLU A 6 -19.53 -14.07 3.31
N GLY A 7 -19.73 -14.07 2.00
CA GLY A 7 -20.56 -13.08 1.32
C GLY A 7 -19.97 -11.66 1.20
N ARG A 8 -18.82 -11.39 1.81
CA ARG A 8 -18.16 -10.07 1.79
C ARG A 8 -17.04 -10.02 0.76
N GLY A 9 -16.91 -8.89 0.08
CA GLY A 9 -15.79 -8.64 -0.84
C GLY A 9 -14.49 -8.52 -0.05
N ARG A 10 -13.48 -9.29 -0.42
CA ARG A 10 -12.13 -9.23 0.15
C ARG A 10 -11.17 -8.69 -0.89
N MET A 11 -10.27 -7.82 -0.48
CA MET A 11 -9.28 -7.20 -1.37
C MET A 11 -7.91 -7.25 -0.71
N LEU A 12 -6.92 -7.68 -1.47
CA LEU A 12 -5.50 -7.63 -1.11
C LEU A 12 -4.79 -6.69 -2.06
N LEU A 13 -3.93 -5.83 -1.53
CA LEU A 13 -3.22 -4.81 -2.29
C LEU A 13 -2.22 -5.43 -3.27
N GLN A 14 -1.54 -6.50 -2.87
CA GLN A 14 -0.50 -7.18 -3.67
C GLN A 14 -1.00 -7.55 -5.07
N SER A 15 -2.18 -8.17 -5.15
CA SER A 15 -2.76 -8.57 -6.43
C SER A 15 -3.02 -7.39 -7.36
N GLN A 16 -3.35 -6.22 -6.79
CA GLN A 16 -3.59 -5.01 -7.55
C GLN A 16 -2.27 -4.39 -8.03
N VAL A 17 -1.26 -4.35 -7.16
CA VAL A 17 0.06 -3.81 -7.49
C VAL A 17 0.68 -4.56 -8.64
N PHE A 18 0.73 -5.88 -8.57
CA PHE A 18 1.39 -6.68 -9.61
C PHE A 18 0.65 -6.62 -10.96
N SER A 19 -0.67 -6.53 -10.98
CA SER A 19 -1.42 -6.37 -12.23
C SER A 19 -1.16 -5.03 -12.92
N ILE A 20 -0.93 -3.97 -12.15
CA ILE A 20 -0.58 -2.64 -12.69
C ILE A 20 0.89 -2.62 -13.14
N MET A 21 1.78 -3.13 -12.30
CA MET A 21 3.24 -3.12 -12.51
C MET A 21 3.66 -3.92 -13.73
N SER A 22 3.06 -5.10 -13.95
CA SER A 22 3.35 -5.97 -15.09
C SER A 22 2.85 -5.42 -16.43
N GLY A 23 2.00 -4.39 -16.41
CA GLY A 23 1.37 -3.88 -17.63
C GLY A 23 0.17 -4.70 -18.14
N CYS A 24 -0.17 -5.81 -17.48
CA CYS A 24 -1.31 -6.66 -17.89
C CYS A 24 -2.67 -5.96 -17.74
N ALA A 25 -2.79 -5.01 -16.80
CA ALA A 25 -4.01 -4.23 -16.64
C ALA A 25 -4.06 -3.10 -17.68
N THR A 26 -5.17 -2.98 -18.40
CA THR A 26 -5.46 -1.81 -19.24
C THR A 26 -5.65 -0.56 -18.39
N ASP A 27 -5.54 0.64 -18.96
CA ASP A 27 -5.74 1.89 -18.22
C ASP A 27 -7.15 2.02 -17.63
N ALA A 28 -8.15 1.50 -18.30
CA ALA A 28 -9.52 1.44 -17.77
C ALA A 28 -9.59 0.55 -16.52
N GLN A 29 -8.87 -0.59 -16.55
CA GLN A 29 -8.77 -1.49 -15.39
C GLN A 29 -7.97 -0.85 -14.25
N VAL A 30 -6.87 -0.15 -14.54
CA VAL A 30 -6.09 0.60 -13.53
C VAL A 30 -6.98 1.62 -12.84
N ARG A 31 -7.73 2.45 -13.60
CA ARG A 31 -8.68 3.42 -13.01
C ARG A 31 -9.74 2.77 -12.14
N LYS A 32 -10.29 1.63 -12.55
CA LYS A 32 -11.27 0.87 -11.75
C LYS A 32 -10.64 0.30 -10.49
N THR A 33 -9.45 -0.26 -10.60
CA THR A 33 -8.66 -0.78 -9.47
C THR A 33 -8.35 0.32 -8.47
N TRP A 34 -7.91 1.48 -8.94
CA TRP A 34 -7.63 2.63 -8.07
C TRP A 34 -8.85 3.07 -7.26
N ARG A 35 -10.02 3.19 -7.90
CA ARG A 35 -11.27 3.49 -7.18
C ARG A 35 -11.57 2.45 -6.09
N SER A 36 -11.31 1.18 -6.38
CA SER A 36 -11.51 0.10 -5.41
C SER A 36 -10.48 0.16 -4.26
N ILE A 37 -9.21 0.44 -4.56
CA ILE A 37 -8.17 0.64 -3.54
C ILE A 37 -8.58 1.79 -2.60
N LYS A 38 -8.99 2.93 -3.14
CA LYS A 38 -9.47 4.07 -2.33
C LYS A 38 -10.69 3.71 -1.48
N LYS A 39 -11.63 2.99 -2.04
CA LYS A 39 -12.86 2.62 -1.33
C LYS A 39 -12.64 1.62 -0.19
N TYR A 40 -11.76 0.63 -0.39
CA TYR A 40 -11.68 -0.52 0.50
C TYR A 40 -10.39 -0.57 1.33
N LEU A 41 -9.32 0.06 0.88
CA LEU A 41 -8.00 -0.04 1.52
C LEU A 41 -7.49 1.29 2.08
N LYS A 42 -8.03 2.45 1.67
CA LYS A 42 -7.63 3.72 2.25
C LYS A 42 -8.24 3.88 3.64
N ASP A 43 -7.38 4.09 4.62
CA ASP A 43 -7.80 4.36 6.00
C ASP A 43 -8.18 5.84 6.15
N PRO A 44 -9.39 6.15 6.62
CA PRO A 44 -9.83 7.55 6.74
C PRO A 44 -9.16 8.30 7.89
N LYS A 45 -8.68 7.59 8.92
CA LYS A 45 -8.06 8.19 10.10
C LYS A 45 -6.59 8.50 9.87
N LEU A 46 -5.83 7.53 9.40
CA LEU A 46 -4.39 7.64 9.21
C LEU A 46 -3.99 8.07 7.79
N GLY A 47 -4.93 8.03 6.84
CA GLY A 47 -4.74 8.45 5.45
C GLY A 47 -3.88 7.52 4.59
N GLY A 48 -3.31 6.47 5.16
CA GLY A 48 -2.52 5.47 4.46
C GLY A 48 -3.38 4.41 3.75
N PHE A 49 -2.70 3.51 3.02
CA PHE A 49 -3.36 2.40 2.31
C PHE A 49 -2.98 1.08 2.97
N ARG A 50 -3.98 0.30 3.36
CA ARG A 50 -3.82 -0.99 4.01
C ARG A 50 -3.46 -2.08 3.01
N LEU A 51 -2.72 -3.07 3.48
CA LEU A 51 -2.33 -4.23 2.66
C LEU A 51 -3.52 -5.12 2.27
N GLY A 52 -4.57 -5.12 3.07
CA GLY A 52 -5.77 -5.88 2.82
C GLY A 52 -6.97 -5.41 3.63
N THR A 53 -8.15 -5.86 3.22
CA THR A 53 -9.39 -5.68 3.99
C THR A 53 -9.40 -6.61 5.20
N ASP A 54 -10.07 -6.21 6.28
CA ASP A 54 -10.25 -7.01 7.48
C ASP A 54 -11.14 -8.24 7.21
N PHE A 55 -10.61 -9.42 7.44
CA PHE A 55 -11.32 -10.70 7.28
C PHE A 55 -12.21 -11.04 8.47
N LYS A 56 -12.11 -10.31 9.59
CA LYS A 56 -12.92 -10.45 10.81
C LYS A 56 -12.72 -11.76 11.58
N THR A 57 -11.92 -12.68 11.07
CA THR A 57 -11.59 -13.94 11.75
C THR A 57 -10.22 -14.43 11.27
N VAL A 58 -9.68 -15.39 11.96
CA VAL A 58 -8.42 -16.05 11.63
C VAL A 58 -8.70 -17.19 10.64
N TYR A 59 -7.97 -17.19 9.54
CA TYR A 59 -8.02 -18.21 8.49
C TYR A 59 -6.65 -18.85 8.33
N MET A 60 -6.31 -19.83 9.13
CA MET A 60 -5.01 -20.50 9.09
C MET A 60 -4.74 -21.21 7.75
N ASP A 61 -5.79 -21.63 7.06
CA ASP A 61 -5.76 -22.25 5.73
C ASP A 61 -5.43 -21.24 4.61
N LEU A 62 -5.54 -19.93 4.87
CA LEU A 62 -5.16 -18.89 3.91
C LEU A 62 -3.70 -18.45 4.03
N GLY A 63 -2.95 -19.05 4.92
CA GLY A 63 -1.52 -18.83 5.09
C GLY A 63 -1.16 -18.01 6.32
N ARG A 64 0.15 -17.93 6.58
CA ARG A 64 0.73 -17.31 7.78
C ARG A 64 0.25 -15.89 8.06
N ALA A 65 0.04 -15.09 7.02
CA ALA A 65 -0.39 -13.69 7.18
C ALA A 65 -1.66 -13.55 8.03
N PHE A 66 -2.57 -14.50 7.92
CA PHE A 66 -3.85 -14.48 8.65
C PHE A 66 -3.76 -14.99 10.08
N GLY A 67 -2.58 -15.40 10.54
CA GLY A 67 -2.28 -15.69 11.95
C GLY A 67 -1.91 -14.44 12.77
N PHE A 68 -1.71 -13.28 12.14
CA PHE A 68 -1.51 -12.00 12.82
C PHE A 68 -2.83 -11.29 13.08
N ALA A 69 -2.87 -10.45 14.12
CA ALA A 69 -4.00 -9.54 14.32
C ALA A 69 -4.15 -8.59 13.12
N TYR A 70 -5.38 -8.20 12.82
CA TYR A 70 -5.62 -7.24 11.73
C TYR A 70 -4.98 -5.89 12.04
N GLY A 71 -4.19 -5.40 11.11
CA GLY A 71 -3.38 -4.19 11.23
C GLY A 71 -1.93 -4.44 11.59
N ASP A 72 -1.55 -5.71 11.78
CA ASP A 72 -0.16 -6.09 12.01
C ASP A 72 0.41 -6.87 10.82
N LYS A 73 1.66 -6.58 10.50
CA LYS A 73 2.43 -7.21 9.41
C LYS A 73 1.60 -7.36 8.14
N GLU A 74 1.60 -8.56 7.57
CA GLU A 74 0.91 -8.84 6.31
C GLU A 74 -0.62 -8.88 6.44
N ASN A 75 -1.18 -8.89 7.65
CA ASN A 75 -2.63 -8.86 7.85
C ASN A 75 -3.17 -7.44 7.97
N GLY A 76 -3.21 -6.73 6.84
CA GLY A 76 -3.89 -5.44 6.74
C GLY A 76 -3.15 -4.25 7.36
N ALA A 77 -1.88 -4.37 7.75
CA ALA A 77 -1.05 -3.23 8.13
C ALA A 77 -0.87 -2.26 6.95
N PHE A 78 -0.37 -1.06 7.22
CA PHE A 78 0.09 -0.15 6.17
C PHE A 78 1.49 -0.57 5.74
N PHE A 79 1.56 -1.57 4.86
CA PHE A 79 2.81 -2.23 4.49
C PHE A 79 3.54 -1.43 3.42
N ASN A 80 4.59 -0.71 3.84
CA ASN A 80 5.21 0.32 3.00
C ASN A 80 5.86 -0.23 1.75
N HIS A 81 6.48 -1.40 1.79
CA HIS A 81 7.05 -1.99 0.58
C HIS A 81 5.99 -2.09 -0.54
N MET A 82 4.82 -2.61 -0.23
CA MET A 82 3.75 -2.77 -1.23
C MET A 82 3.12 -1.44 -1.64
N ASN A 83 2.98 -0.50 -0.70
CA ASN A 83 2.50 0.85 -0.98
C ASN A 83 3.46 1.62 -1.90
N VAL A 84 4.74 1.53 -1.65
CA VAL A 84 5.76 2.18 -2.51
C VAL A 84 5.76 1.56 -3.90
N MET A 85 5.65 0.22 -4.00
CA MET A 85 5.52 -0.47 -5.30
C MET A 85 4.25 -0.03 -6.05
N LEU A 86 3.14 0.19 -5.35
CA LEU A 86 1.93 0.75 -5.97
C LEU A 86 2.18 2.14 -6.54
N ALA A 87 2.79 3.04 -5.75
CA ALA A 87 3.11 4.39 -6.21
C ALA A 87 4.02 4.36 -7.45
N ASN A 88 5.07 3.52 -7.41
CA ASN A 88 6.00 3.33 -8.53
C ASN A 88 5.29 2.85 -9.80
N ALA A 89 4.44 1.81 -9.66
CA ALA A 89 3.68 1.27 -10.78
C ALA A 89 2.74 2.32 -11.41
N LEU A 90 2.08 3.11 -10.56
CA LEU A 90 1.19 4.19 -11.00
C LEU A 90 1.97 5.30 -11.74
N TYR A 91 3.13 5.74 -11.22
CA TYR A 91 4.00 6.71 -11.90
C TYR A 91 4.44 6.21 -13.28
N LYS A 92 4.95 4.97 -13.36
CA LYS A 92 5.40 4.37 -14.63
C LYS A 92 4.28 4.23 -15.66
N ARG A 93 3.05 4.05 -15.19
CA ARG A 93 1.85 3.96 -16.05
C ARG A 93 1.22 5.32 -16.37
N GLY A 94 1.84 6.44 -15.94
CA GLY A 94 1.34 7.80 -16.19
C GLY A 94 0.19 8.26 -15.27
N PHE A 95 -0.18 7.48 -14.26
CA PHE A 95 -1.16 7.84 -13.23
C PHE A 95 -0.49 8.65 -12.12
N VAL A 96 0.02 9.84 -12.49
CA VAL A 96 0.92 10.66 -11.64
C VAL A 96 0.21 11.14 -10.37
N LYS A 97 -1.05 11.57 -10.48
CA LYS A 97 -1.82 12.06 -9.33
C LYS A 97 -2.07 10.96 -8.31
N GLU A 98 -2.44 9.79 -8.79
CA GLU A 98 -2.71 8.61 -7.98
C GLU A 98 -1.42 8.09 -7.31
N GLY A 99 -0.34 8.03 -8.07
CA GLY A 99 0.98 7.66 -7.55
C GLY A 99 1.44 8.62 -6.46
N ARG A 100 1.23 9.92 -6.65
CA ARG A 100 1.55 10.93 -5.66
C ARG A 100 0.72 10.79 -4.39
N GLU A 101 -0.58 10.53 -4.50
CA GLU A 101 -1.46 10.34 -3.33
C GLU A 101 -0.94 9.20 -2.43
N VAL A 102 -0.52 8.08 -3.03
CA VAL A 102 0.06 6.96 -2.28
C VAL A 102 1.41 7.35 -1.66
N PHE A 103 2.29 7.94 -2.45
CA PHE A 103 3.64 8.29 -2.03
C PHE A 103 3.65 9.30 -0.87
N ASP A 104 2.83 10.37 -1.00
CA ASP A 104 2.67 11.40 0.03
C ASP A 104 2.05 10.82 1.31
N SER A 105 1.19 9.80 1.22
CA SER A 105 0.61 9.15 2.41
C SER A 105 1.68 8.44 3.24
N ILE A 106 2.64 7.78 2.61
CA ILE A 106 3.77 7.13 3.30
C ILE A 106 4.62 8.19 4.01
N TYR A 107 4.95 9.28 3.32
CA TYR A 107 5.72 10.38 3.90
C TYR A 107 5.02 10.97 5.13
N LYS A 108 3.73 11.30 5.00
CA LYS A 108 2.93 11.87 6.09
C LYS A 108 2.86 10.95 7.31
N MET A 109 2.66 9.65 7.07
CA MET A 109 2.68 8.68 8.18
C MET A 109 4.06 8.60 8.83
N SER A 110 5.14 8.59 8.05
CA SER A 110 6.52 8.48 8.56
C SER A 110 6.97 9.70 9.35
N THR A 111 6.42 10.87 9.06
CA THR A 111 6.76 12.15 9.73
C THR A 111 5.76 12.54 10.82
N SER A 112 4.75 11.72 11.08
CA SER A 112 3.80 11.95 12.17
C SER A 112 4.38 11.55 13.53
N ASP A 113 3.97 12.21 14.59
CA ASP A 113 4.37 11.87 15.97
C ASP A 113 3.97 10.44 16.36
N ALA A 114 2.86 9.95 15.80
CA ALA A 114 2.39 8.58 16.03
C ALA A 114 3.38 7.53 15.54
N ALA A 115 4.17 7.83 14.51
CA ALA A 115 5.14 6.89 13.94
C ALA A 115 6.24 6.50 14.93
N ARG A 116 6.68 7.43 15.78
CA ARG A 116 7.76 7.26 16.77
C ARG A 116 9.09 6.76 16.19
N ILE A 117 9.35 7.06 14.92
CA ILE A 117 10.52 6.57 14.18
C ILE A 117 11.12 7.65 13.25
N TYR A 118 10.68 8.90 13.39
CA TYR A 118 11.18 9.99 12.53
C TYR A 118 12.71 10.13 12.64
N PRO A 119 13.44 10.36 11.54
CA PRO A 119 13.01 10.45 10.14
C PRO A 119 13.30 9.16 9.33
N MET A 120 12.48 8.16 9.40
CA MET A 120 12.73 6.85 8.78
C MET A 120 11.47 6.31 8.07
N ILE A 121 11.66 5.49 7.04
CA ILE A 121 10.59 4.70 6.42
C ILE A 121 10.61 3.29 7.01
N PRO A 122 9.65 2.92 7.86
CA PRO A 122 9.58 1.59 8.45
C PRO A 122 9.06 0.57 7.43
N GLU A 123 9.13 -0.71 7.76
CA GLU A 123 8.52 -1.74 6.94
C GLU A 123 7.00 -1.58 6.86
N TYR A 124 6.36 -1.30 8.00
CA TYR A 124 4.92 -1.05 8.06
C TYR A 124 4.54 -0.13 9.23
N PHE A 125 3.30 0.39 9.19
CA PHE A 125 2.65 1.01 10.33
C PHE A 125 1.47 0.16 10.77
N ASN A 126 1.27 0.07 12.10
CA ASN A 126 0.14 -0.63 12.69
C ASN A 126 -1.14 0.24 12.77
N ASN A 127 -2.16 -0.25 13.48
CA ASN A 127 -3.45 0.44 13.63
C ASN A 127 -3.38 1.80 14.35
N GLU A 128 -2.37 2.04 15.17
CA GLU A 128 -2.12 3.31 15.84
C GLU A 128 -1.26 4.26 15.01
N GLY A 129 -0.79 3.83 13.84
CA GLY A 129 0.15 4.59 13.01
C GLY A 129 1.60 4.48 13.48
N ARG A 130 1.91 3.61 14.44
CA ARG A 130 3.27 3.37 14.91
C ARG A 130 4.07 2.61 13.85
N GLY A 131 5.26 3.12 13.51
CA GLY A 131 6.20 2.45 12.63
C GLY A 131 6.87 1.27 13.31
N LEU A 132 7.01 0.18 12.57
CA LEU A 132 7.58 -1.07 13.04
C LEU A 132 8.55 -1.63 12.01
N TYR A 133 9.57 -2.37 12.49
CA TYR A 133 10.67 -2.88 11.67
C TYR A 133 11.40 -1.77 10.91
N PHE A 134 12.18 -0.99 11.65
CA PHE A 134 12.89 0.22 11.19
C PHE A 134 14.35 -0.02 10.85
N TYR A 135 14.72 -1.21 10.44
CA TYR A 135 15.99 -1.50 9.78
C TYR A 135 15.84 -1.35 8.26
N LEU A 136 16.96 -1.30 7.55
CA LEU A 136 16.95 -1.13 6.09
C LEU A 136 16.27 -2.32 5.39
N THR A 137 15.02 -2.14 5.04
CA THR A 137 14.20 -3.12 4.31
C THR A 137 13.99 -2.69 2.86
N GLY A 138 13.31 -3.54 2.10
CA GLY A 138 12.86 -3.19 0.75
C GLY A 138 11.98 -1.94 0.68
N SER A 139 11.33 -1.55 1.79
CA SER A 139 10.52 -0.33 1.85
C SER A 139 11.35 0.93 1.59
N ALA A 140 12.51 1.06 2.25
CA ALA A 140 13.36 2.24 2.10
C ALA A 140 14.00 2.33 0.72
N SER A 141 14.54 1.23 0.20
CA SER A 141 15.17 1.20 -1.13
C SER A 141 14.16 1.47 -2.26
N TRP A 142 12.96 0.88 -2.17
CA TRP A 142 11.89 1.16 -3.11
C TRP A 142 11.36 2.60 -3.00
N TYR A 143 11.40 3.20 -1.80
CA TYR A 143 11.02 4.60 -1.61
C TYR A 143 11.94 5.53 -2.38
N ILE A 144 13.27 5.35 -2.26
CA ILE A 144 14.27 6.13 -3.01
C ILE A 144 14.10 5.91 -4.51
N TYR A 145 13.95 4.67 -4.96
CA TYR A 145 13.71 4.35 -6.36
C TYR A 145 12.44 5.03 -6.91
N THR A 146 11.37 5.03 -6.13
CA THR A 146 10.10 5.67 -6.52
C THR A 146 10.20 7.19 -6.54
N LEU A 147 11.01 7.79 -5.67
CA LEU A 147 11.29 9.23 -5.71
C LEU A 147 11.94 9.63 -7.04
N MET A 148 12.86 8.83 -7.56
CA MET A 148 13.46 9.06 -8.88
C MET A 148 12.42 8.97 -10.01
N GLU A 149 11.54 8.00 -9.97
CA GLU A 149 10.45 7.87 -10.96
C GLU A 149 9.44 9.02 -10.88
N SER A 150 9.13 9.50 -9.68
CA SER A 150 8.23 10.66 -9.50
C SER A 150 8.78 11.92 -10.15
N ARG A 151 10.10 12.17 -10.05
CA ARG A 151 10.77 13.30 -10.72
C ARG A 151 10.66 13.20 -12.24
N LYS A 152 10.91 12.01 -12.82
CA LYS A 152 10.77 11.80 -14.28
C LYS A 152 9.33 12.05 -14.75
N ALA A 153 8.34 11.66 -13.98
CA ALA A 153 6.93 11.86 -14.31
C ALA A 153 6.49 13.33 -14.29
N HIS A 154 7.20 14.19 -13.55
CA HIS A 154 6.97 15.65 -13.55
C HIS A 154 7.62 16.37 -14.72
N ILE A 155 8.75 15.86 -15.24
CA ILE A 155 9.49 16.49 -16.35
C ILE A 155 8.81 16.22 -17.72
N LYS A 156 8.04 15.14 -17.83
CA LYS A 156 7.35 14.74 -19.07
C LYS A 156 6.02 15.48 -19.32
N LYS A 157 5.68 16.46 -18.51
CA LYS A 157 4.54 17.38 -18.69
C LYS A 157 5.01 18.74 -19.20
#